data_40a7bb572c07cf34140f7d1d1346f463
#
_entry.id   40a7bb572c07cf34140f7d1d1346f463
#
_cell.length_a   1.000
_cell.length_b   1.000
_cell.length_c   1.000
_cell.angle_alpha   90.00
_cell.angle_beta   90.00
_cell.angle_gamma   90.00
#
_symmetry.space_group_name_H-M   'P 1'
#
loop_
_entity.id
_entity.type
_entity.pdbx_description
1 polymer ?
#
loop_
_entity_poly.entity_id
_entity_poly.type
_entity_poly.pdbx_seq_one_letter_code
_entity_poly.pdbx_strand_id
1 'polypeptide(L)'
;MAARLGEDFLYICHMTPFISIIIPFYGTADPVLLQRCITSIREQGMEEGSYEIIVADDESQTTGGARNNGMQQAHGEYLFFVDADDILVPNTLLSCLPLLKLYSPDILRFGFKEFTSASSLEKQNPTNQLPSYVEYSSGAHFMALNNFTGVVWAHFFRRSLLETSSLYFSKTSLFEDEEFIAKAYFLSLIHISEPTRPEPIS
;
A
#
# COMPACT_ATOMS: atom_id res chain seq x y z
N MET A 1 53.33 26.65 -2.09
CA MET A 1 52.38 26.38 -1.02
C MET A 1 51.01 26.23 -1.68
N ALA A 2 50.64 25.01 -2.05
CA ALA A 2 49.44 24.72 -2.82
C ALA A 2 48.40 24.15 -1.85
N ALA A 3 47.32 24.93 -1.61
CA ALA A 3 46.17 24.50 -0.83
C ALA A 3 45.38 23.49 -1.67
N ARG A 4 45.28 22.23 -1.23
CA ARG A 4 44.36 21.25 -1.74
C ARG A 4 42.95 21.65 -1.32
N LEU A 5 42.11 21.92 -2.32
CA LEU A 5 40.67 22.03 -2.14
C LEU A 5 40.14 20.62 -1.83
N GLY A 6 39.49 20.49 -0.69
CA GLY A 6 38.85 19.25 -0.26
C GLY A 6 37.77 18.85 -1.26
N GLU A 7 37.78 17.59 -1.66
CA GLU A 7 36.68 16.94 -2.36
C GLU A 7 35.53 16.80 -1.35
N ASP A 8 34.55 17.65 -1.47
CA ASP A 8 33.25 17.49 -0.79
C ASP A 8 32.61 16.22 -1.36
N PHE A 9 32.83 15.11 -0.68
CA PHE A 9 32.07 13.88 -0.86
C PHE A 9 30.61 14.21 -0.48
N LEU A 10 29.82 14.54 -1.49
CA LEU A 10 28.36 14.48 -1.38
C LEU A 10 27.97 13.04 -1.06
N TYR A 11 27.84 12.76 0.23
CA TYR A 11 27.13 11.57 0.70
C TYR A 11 25.68 11.72 0.25
N ILE A 12 25.34 11.22 -0.93
CA ILE A 12 23.97 10.97 -1.32
C ILE A 12 23.54 9.81 -0.43
N CYS A 13 22.97 10.14 0.72
CA CYS A 13 22.26 9.17 1.54
C CYS A 13 21.07 8.71 0.69
N HIS A 14 21.19 7.57 0.03
CA HIS A 14 20.04 6.88 -0.55
C HIS A 14 19.14 6.49 0.61
N MET A 15 18.20 7.36 0.94
CA MET A 15 17.16 7.02 1.92
C MET A 15 16.36 5.88 1.33
N THR A 16 16.42 4.71 1.98
CA THR A 16 15.53 3.60 1.64
C THR A 16 14.10 4.08 1.87
N PRO A 17 13.21 3.95 0.88
CA PRO A 17 11.82 4.34 1.06
C PRO A 17 11.18 3.54 2.20
N PHE A 18 10.25 4.16 2.90
CA PHE A 18 9.48 3.46 3.94
C PHE A 18 8.32 2.65 3.34
N ILE A 19 7.74 3.15 2.23
CA ILE A 19 6.63 2.51 1.54
C ILE A 19 6.97 2.32 0.07
N SER A 20 6.82 1.09 -0.46
CA SER A 20 6.78 0.83 -1.91
C SER A 20 5.34 0.70 -2.35
N ILE A 21 4.92 1.59 -3.25
CA ILE A 21 3.57 1.60 -3.84
C ILE A 21 3.66 0.92 -5.20
N ILE A 22 3.01 -0.24 -5.32
CA ILE A 22 3.06 -1.10 -6.49
C ILE A 22 1.78 -0.95 -7.27
N ILE A 23 1.89 -0.56 -8.55
CA ILE A 23 0.78 -0.37 -9.47
C ILE A 23 0.92 -1.40 -10.59
N PRO A 24 0.08 -2.44 -10.64
CA PRO A 24 0.07 -3.36 -11.78
C PRO A 24 -0.46 -2.63 -13.01
N PHE A 25 0.32 -2.63 -14.11
CA PHE A 25 -0.08 -1.99 -15.36
C PHE A 25 0.44 -2.78 -16.55
N TYR A 26 -0.47 -3.42 -17.29
CA TYR A 26 -0.12 -4.32 -18.39
C TYR A 26 -1.22 -4.37 -19.45
N GLY A 27 -0.90 -4.92 -20.61
CA GLY A 27 -1.86 -5.18 -21.67
C GLY A 27 -2.45 -3.92 -22.28
N THR A 28 -3.79 -3.81 -22.26
CA THR A 28 -4.56 -2.69 -22.83
C THR A 28 -5.03 -1.69 -21.77
N ALA A 29 -4.39 -1.67 -20.59
CA ALA A 29 -4.73 -0.74 -19.52
C ALA A 29 -4.58 0.73 -19.97
N ASP A 30 -5.49 1.61 -19.51
CA ASP A 30 -5.54 3.00 -19.97
C ASP A 30 -4.46 3.86 -19.31
N PRO A 31 -3.49 4.42 -20.07
CA PRO A 31 -2.44 5.28 -19.53
C PRO A 31 -2.98 6.56 -18.85
N VAL A 32 -4.16 7.03 -19.22
CA VAL A 32 -4.78 8.21 -18.61
C VAL A 32 -5.21 7.90 -17.18
N LEU A 33 -5.78 6.71 -16.94
CA LEU A 33 -6.14 6.26 -15.59
C LEU A 33 -4.89 6.07 -14.74
N LEU A 34 -3.85 5.42 -15.26
CA LEU A 34 -2.57 5.30 -14.56
C LEU A 34 -2.01 6.67 -14.14
N GLN A 35 -2.02 7.65 -15.04
CA GLN A 35 -1.53 8.99 -14.71
C GLN A 35 -2.35 9.65 -13.58
N ARG A 36 -3.66 9.44 -13.55
CA ARG A 36 -4.54 9.91 -12.46
C ARG A 36 -4.21 9.21 -11.14
N CYS A 37 -4.01 7.89 -11.16
CA CYS A 37 -3.58 7.11 -10.02
C CYS A 37 -2.27 7.67 -9.45
N ILE A 38 -1.22 7.79 -10.27
CA ILE A 38 0.09 8.32 -9.86
C ILE A 38 -0.03 9.74 -9.30
N THR A 39 -0.85 10.60 -9.91
CA THR A 39 -1.07 11.96 -9.43
C THR A 39 -1.67 11.95 -8.03
N SER A 40 -2.71 11.12 -7.80
CA SER A 40 -3.36 11.00 -6.49
C SER A 40 -2.40 10.50 -5.39
N ILE A 41 -1.42 9.66 -5.75
CA ILE A 41 -0.36 9.19 -4.84
C ILE A 41 0.61 10.34 -4.51
N ARG A 42 1.06 11.08 -5.51
CA ARG A 42 1.99 12.22 -5.29
C ARG A 42 1.38 13.35 -4.48
N GLU A 43 0.06 13.52 -4.54
CA GLU A 43 -0.68 14.53 -3.79
C GLU A 43 -0.98 14.14 -2.33
N GLN A 44 -0.47 13.00 -1.85
CA GLN A 44 -0.67 12.55 -0.47
C GLN A 44 0.11 13.37 0.58
N GLY A 45 0.95 14.31 0.18
CA GLY A 45 1.74 15.15 1.10
C GLY A 45 2.87 14.40 1.80
N MET A 46 3.29 13.25 1.28
CA MET A 46 4.42 12.49 1.80
C MET A 46 5.74 13.19 1.48
N GLU A 47 6.73 13.04 2.37
CA GLU A 47 8.08 13.54 2.16
C GLU A 47 8.74 12.82 0.97
N GLU A 48 9.43 13.58 0.10
CA GLU A 48 10.15 13.02 -1.04
C GLU A 48 11.23 12.04 -0.56
N GLY A 49 11.31 10.88 -1.20
CA GLY A 49 12.22 9.79 -0.81
C GLY A 49 11.69 8.89 0.32
N SER A 50 10.61 9.27 1.02
CA SER A 50 9.99 8.40 2.01
C SER A 50 9.15 7.28 1.39
N TYR A 51 8.85 7.35 0.12
CA TYR A 51 8.13 6.33 -0.65
C TYR A 51 8.67 6.22 -2.06
N GLU A 52 8.39 5.11 -2.70
CA GLU A 52 8.64 4.89 -4.13
C GLU A 52 7.35 4.42 -4.82
N ILE A 53 7.23 4.68 -6.12
CA ILE A 53 6.14 4.21 -6.96
C ILE A 53 6.73 3.27 -8.00
N ILE A 54 6.22 2.04 -8.03
CA ILE A 54 6.66 0.98 -8.94
C ILE A 54 5.48 0.65 -9.86
N VAL A 55 5.57 1.05 -11.11
CA VAL A 55 4.62 0.62 -12.16
C VAL A 55 5.16 -0.67 -12.74
N ALA A 56 4.48 -1.77 -12.48
CA ALA A 56 4.96 -3.10 -12.81
C ALA A 56 4.07 -3.80 -13.84
N ASP A 57 4.69 -4.49 -14.78
CA ASP A 57 4.03 -5.36 -15.76
C ASP A 57 4.44 -6.83 -15.56
N ASP A 58 3.83 -7.71 -16.34
CA ASP A 58 4.19 -9.13 -16.39
C ASP A 58 4.03 -9.66 -17.82
N GLU A 59 5.00 -10.45 -18.26
CA GLU A 59 4.98 -11.09 -19.59
C GLU A 59 3.74 -11.98 -19.79
N SER A 60 3.22 -12.61 -18.71
CA SER A 60 2.00 -13.41 -18.75
C SER A 60 0.72 -12.56 -18.72
N GLN A 61 0.83 -11.25 -18.63
CA GLN A 61 -0.27 -10.28 -18.61
C GLN A 61 -1.34 -10.61 -17.55
N THR A 62 -0.88 -10.93 -16.34
CA THR A 62 -1.75 -11.20 -15.20
C THR A 62 -1.51 -10.15 -14.10
N THR A 63 -2.57 -9.78 -13.37
CA THR A 63 -2.48 -8.86 -12.24
C THR A 63 -1.54 -9.40 -11.16
N GLY A 64 -1.69 -10.67 -10.80
CA GLY A 64 -0.84 -11.34 -9.81
C GLY A 64 0.63 -11.39 -10.24
N GLY A 65 0.91 -11.64 -11.54
CA GLY A 65 2.27 -11.61 -12.08
C GLY A 65 2.89 -10.22 -12.00
N ALA A 66 2.16 -9.19 -12.42
CA ALA A 66 2.61 -7.79 -12.35
C ALA A 66 2.88 -7.35 -10.90
N ARG A 67 1.98 -7.69 -9.96
CA ARG A 67 2.22 -7.41 -8.54
C ARG A 67 3.46 -8.13 -8.00
N ASN A 68 3.69 -9.39 -8.38
CA ASN A 68 4.90 -10.13 -8.01
C ASN A 68 6.18 -9.48 -8.54
N ASN A 69 6.16 -9.01 -9.79
CA ASN A 69 7.28 -8.28 -10.36
C ASN A 69 7.53 -6.96 -9.63
N GLY A 70 6.48 -6.25 -9.23
CA GLY A 70 6.59 -5.06 -8.40
C GLY A 70 7.18 -5.36 -7.02
N MET A 71 6.77 -6.46 -6.38
CA MET A 71 7.32 -6.90 -5.10
C MET A 71 8.83 -7.16 -5.16
N GLN A 72 9.32 -7.73 -6.27
CA GLN A 72 10.76 -7.99 -6.46
C GLN A 72 11.58 -6.71 -6.63
N GLN A 73 10.98 -5.62 -7.08
CA GLN A 73 11.63 -4.31 -7.27
C GLN A 73 11.52 -3.43 -6.02
N ALA A 74 10.70 -3.82 -5.05
CA ALA A 74 10.38 -3.01 -3.88
C ALA A 74 11.51 -2.97 -2.85
N HIS A 75 11.82 -1.75 -2.34
CA HIS A 75 12.84 -1.51 -1.32
C HIS A 75 12.22 -1.04 0.01
N GLY A 76 10.94 -0.63 0.01
CA GLY A 76 10.24 -0.14 1.19
C GLY A 76 10.08 -1.18 2.28
N GLU A 77 9.95 -0.72 3.53
CA GLU A 77 9.60 -1.59 4.66
C GLU A 77 8.19 -2.15 4.53
N TYR A 78 7.29 -1.34 3.95
CA TYR A 78 5.91 -1.71 3.67
C TYR A 78 5.61 -1.72 2.18
N LEU A 79 4.82 -2.70 1.75
CA LEU A 79 4.26 -2.78 0.40
C LEU A 79 2.79 -2.36 0.44
N PHE A 80 2.42 -1.54 -0.53
CA PHE A 80 1.06 -1.08 -0.74
C PHE A 80 0.70 -1.25 -2.21
N PHE A 81 -0.39 -1.94 -2.50
CA PHE A 81 -0.84 -2.18 -3.86
C PHE A 81 -1.98 -1.23 -4.20
N VAL A 82 -1.93 -0.65 -5.40
CA VAL A 82 -2.99 0.25 -5.91
C VAL A 82 -3.29 -0.14 -7.35
N ASP A 83 -4.55 -0.36 -7.69
CA ASP A 83 -4.90 -0.64 -9.07
C ASP A 83 -4.81 0.63 -9.94
N ALA A 84 -4.38 0.47 -11.20
CA ALA A 84 -4.04 1.60 -12.08
C ALA A 84 -5.24 2.51 -12.44
N ASP A 85 -6.46 2.04 -12.26
CA ASP A 85 -7.71 2.77 -12.47
C ASP A 85 -8.29 3.39 -11.19
N ASP A 86 -7.69 3.11 -10.03
CA ASP A 86 -8.07 3.68 -8.74
C ASP A 86 -7.38 5.01 -8.44
N ILE A 87 -7.89 5.73 -7.45
CA ILE A 87 -7.29 6.95 -6.90
C ILE A 87 -7.28 6.90 -5.37
N LEU A 88 -6.20 7.40 -4.78
CA LEU A 88 -6.13 7.56 -3.33
C LEU A 88 -6.88 8.82 -2.89
N VAL A 89 -7.73 8.66 -1.88
CA VAL A 89 -8.33 9.81 -1.19
C VAL A 89 -7.22 10.64 -0.55
N PRO A 90 -7.29 12.00 -0.59
CA PRO A 90 -6.28 12.85 0.01
C PRO A 90 -5.96 12.50 1.46
N ASN A 91 -4.66 12.50 1.80
CA ASN A 91 -4.11 12.19 3.13
C ASN A 91 -4.26 10.72 3.60
N THR A 92 -4.65 9.79 2.75
CA THR A 92 -4.70 8.36 3.12
C THR A 92 -3.35 7.87 3.64
N LEU A 93 -2.26 8.11 2.91
CA LEU A 93 -0.91 7.69 3.33
C LEU A 93 -0.46 8.40 4.60
N LEU A 94 -0.69 9.72 4.71
CA LEU A 94 -0.35 10.49 5.92
C LEU A 94 -1.11 9.99 7.16
N SER A 95 -2.35 9.55 7.01
CA SER A 95 -3.15 9.02 8.11
C SER A 95 -2.66 7.65 8.57
N CYS A 96 -2.20 6.80 7.66
CA CYS A 96 -1.69 5.47 7.96
C CYS A 96 -0.26 5.48 8.50
N LEU A 97 0.57 6.42 8.06
CA LEU A 97 2.01 6.48 8.38
C LEU A 97 2.33 6.44 9.89
N PRO A 98 1.65 7.19 10.79
CA PRO A 98 1.91 7.11 12.22
C PRO A 98 1.64 5.73 12.80
N LEU A 99 0.59 5.02 12.33
CA LEU A 99 0.27 3.66 12.79
C LEU A 99 1.34 2.67 12.34
N LEU A 100 1.78 2.76 11.09
CA LEU A 100 2.85 1.93 10.56
C LEU A 100 4.16 2.11 11.35
N LYS A 101 4.53 3.36 11.66
CA LYS A 101 5.76 3.68 12.41
C LYS A 101 5.69 3.31 13.88
N LEU A 102 4.55 3.54 14.53
CA LEU A 102 4.41 3.36 15.97
C LEU A 102 4.26 1.88 16.36
N TYR A 103 3.41 1.16 15.64
CA TYR A 103 3.04 -0.22 15.98
C TYR A 103 3.79 -1.26 15.15
N SER A 104 4.36 -0.83 14.04
CA SER A 104 5.08 -1.73 13.14
C SER A 104 4.30 -3.03 12.84
N PRO A 105 3.01 -2.96 12.43
CA PRO A 105 2.19 -4.13 12.23
C PRO A 105 2.67 -4.96 11.05
N ASP A 106 2.37 -6.25 11.04
CA ASP A 106 2.58 -7.10 9.86
C ASP A 106 1.65 -6.71 8.72
N ILE A 107 0.40 -6.37 9.08
CA ILE A 107 -0.62 -5.90 8.14
C ILE A 107 -1.38 -4.73 8.79
N LEU A 108 -1.50 -3.62 8.06
CA LEU A 108 -2.41 -2.53 8.38
C LEU A 108 -3.51 -2.48 7.31
N ARG A 109 -4.75 -2.73 7.73
CA ARG A 109 -5.93 -2.57 6.88
C ARG A 109 -6.59 -1.23 7.17
N PHE A 110 -7.05 -0.53 6.14
CA PHE A 110 -7.80 0.72 6.25
C PHE A 110 -9.14 0.65 5.50
N GLY A 111 -10.03 1.59 5.82
CA GLY A 111 -11.34 1.67 5.18
C GLY A 111 -11.24 2.25 3.76
N PHE A 112 -12.22 1.91 2.92
CA PHE A 112 -12.35 2.42 1.56
C PHE A 112 -13.79 2.79 1.23
N LYS A 113 -13.97 3.51 0.14
CA LYS A 113 -15.28 3.86 -0.40
C LYS A 113 -15.30 3.58 -1.89
N GLU A 114 -16.39 3.01 -2.36
CA GLU A 114 -16.67 2.88 -3.79
C GLU A 114 -17.37 4.14 -4.29
N PHE A 115 -16.91 4.66 -5.42
CA PHE A 115 -17.48 5.82 -6.06
C PHE A 115 -17.95 5.49 -7.48
N THR A 116 -19.17 5.88 -7.81
CA THR A 116 -19.73 5.73 -9.16
C THR A 116 -19.38 6.89 -10.10
N SER A 117 -18.86 7.99 -9.56
CA SER A 117 -18.39 9.14 -10.36
C SER A 117 -17.35 9.97 -9.60
N ALA A 118 -16.41 10.58 -10.34
CA ALA A 118 -15.37 11.46 -9.80
C ALA A 118 -15.90 12.72 -9.09
N SER A 119 -17.13 13.15 -9.37
CA SER A 119 -17.78 14.29 -8.72
C SER A 119 -18.18 14.04 -7.26
N SER A 120 -18.15 12.77 -6.82
CA SER A 120 -18.50 12.38 -5.45
C SER A 120 -17.34 12.46 -4.46
N LEU A 121 -16.14 12.84 -4.92
CA LEU A 121 -14.96 13.07 -4.06
C LEU A 121 -15.10 14.41 -3.34
N GLU A 122 -15.93 14.46 -2.31
CA GLU A 122 -15.93 15.60 -1.39
C GLU A 122 -14.58 15.67 -0.68
N LYS A 123 -14.00 16.88 -0.66
CA LYS A 123 -12.77 17.17 0.07
C LYS A 123 -12.96 16.83 1.54
N GLN A 124 -12.47 15.71 1.97
CA GLN A 124 -12.39 15.40 3.40
C GLN A 124 -11.25 16.26 3.99
N ASN A 125 -11.59 17.12 4.94
CA ASN A 125 -10.57 17.85 5.68
C ASN A 125 -9.74 16.86 6.50
N PRO A 126 -8.40 16.92 6.43
CA PRO A 126 -7.55 16.09 7.25
C PRO A 126 -7.83 16.40 8.72
N THR A 127 -8.13 15.40 9.50
CA THR A 127 -8.14 15.54 10.96
C THR A 127 -6.73 15.29 11.46
N ASN A 128 -6.18 16.20 12.28
CA ASN A 128 -4.89 16.02 12.95
C ASN A 128 -4.92 14.94 14.06
N GLN A 129 -6.00 14.19 14.15
CA GLN A 129 -6.13 13.10 15.11
C GLN A 129 -5.74 11.79 14.44
N LEU A 130 -5.00 10.96 15.17
CA LEU A 130 -4.77 9.57 14.77
C LEU A 130 -6.13 8.92 14.52
N PRO A 131 -6.29 8.20 13.40
CA PRO A 131 -7.51 7.46 13.15
C PRO A 131 -7.74 6.47 14.30
N SER A 132 -9.00 6.28 14.68
CA SER A 132 -9.34 5.22 15.63
C SER A 132 -8.99 3.87 15.01
N TYR A 133 -8.30 3.02 15.75
CA TYR A 133 -7.89 1.70 15.27
C TYR A 133 -8.23 0.61 16.27
N VAL A 134 -8.31 -0.61 15.79
CA VAL A 134 -8.45 -1.81 16.61
C VAL A 134 -7.26 -2.72 16.31
N GLU A 135 -6.56 -3.14 17.37
CA GLU A 135 -5.46 -4.07 17.29
C GLU A 135 -5.96 -5.50 17.46
N TYR A 136 -5.50 -6.39 16.60
CA TYR A 136 -5.72 -7.83 16.68
C TYR A 136 -4.39 -8.54 16.90
N SER A 137 -4.37 -9.52 17.78
CA SER A 137 -3.18 -10.30 18.11
C SER A 137 -2.65 -11.13 16.94
N SER A 138 -3.45 -11.35 15.91
CA SER A 138 -3.08 -12.00 14.66
C SER A 138 -4.12 -11.75 13.58
N GLY A 139 -3.73 -11.91 12.32
CA GLY A 139 -4.67 -11.87 11.20
C GLY A 139 -5.71 -12.99 11.25
N ALA A 140 -5.35 -14.17 11.76
CA ALA A 140 -6.30 -15.26 11.99
C ALA A 140 -7.39 -14.86 13.00
N HIS A 141 -7.02 -14.14 14.06
CA HIS A 141 -7.98 -13.61 15.05
C HIS A 141 -8.90 -12.56 14.39
N PHE A 142 -8.33 -11.66 13.56
CA PHE A 142 -9.12 -10.71 12.78
C PHE A 142 -10.15 -11.41 11.88
N MET A 143 -9.72 -12.42 11.10
CA MET A 143 -10.59 -13.18 10.19
C MET A 143 -11.73 -13.90 10.93
N ALA A 144 -11.47 -14.39 12.13
CA ALA A 144 -12.49 -15.09 12.94
C ALA A 144 -13.60 -14.15 13.45
N LEU A 145 -13.30 -12.85 13.61
CA LEU A 145 -14.22 -11.87 14.16
C LEU A 145 -14.86 -10.95 13.12
N ASN A 146 -14.34 -10.91 11.91
CA ASN A 146 -14.75 -9.96 10.87
C ASN A 146 -15.08 -10.68 9.57
N ASN A 147 -15.97 -10.07 8.79
CA ASN A 147 -16.18 -10.52 7.41
C ASN A 147 -14.93 -10.25 6.59
N PHE A 148 -14.45 -11.29 5.94
CA PHE A 148 -13.29 -11.20 5.06
C PHE A 148 -13.68 -10.54 3.73
N THR A 149 -12.93 -9.52 3.34
CA THR A 149 -12.99 -8.91 2.01
C THR A 149 -11.61 -9.04 1.37
N GLY A 150 -11.55 -9.70 0.22
CA GLY A 150 -10.30 -10.04 -0.48
C GLY A 150 -9.70 -8.92 -1.31
N VAL A 151 -9.75 -7.66 -0.86
CA VAL A 151 -9.23 -6.51 -1.63
C VAL A 151 -7.83 -6.13 -1.18
N VAL A 152 -6.83 -6.32 -2.02
CA VAL A 152 -5.41 -6.09 -1.69
C VAL A 152 -5.10 -4.60 -1.49
N TRP A 153 -5.75 -3.72 -2.24
CA TRP A 153 -5.50 -2.28 -2.25
C TRP A 153 -5.99 -1.53 -0.99
N ALA A 154 -6.60 -2.21 -0.04
CA ALA A 154 -6.96 -1.64 1.27
C ALA A 154 -5.97 -2.02 2.39
N HIS A 155 -4.74 -2.48 2.03
CA HIS A 155 -3.80 -3.03 2.98
C HIS A 155 -2.37 -2.56 2.73
N PHE A 156 -1.65 -2.30 3.83
CA PHE A 156 -0.19 -2.28 3.85
C PHE A 156 0.30 -3.62 4.39
N PHE A 157 1.28 -4.20 3.73
CA PHE A 157 1.92 -5.43 4.15
C PHE A 157 3.37 -5.15 4.51
N ARG A 158 3.82 -5.64 5.66
CA ARG A 158 5.25 -5.59 5.97
C ARG A 158 6.00 -6.47 4.99
N ARG A 159 6.98 -5.91 4.28
CA ARG A 159 7.74 -6.64 3.25
C ARG A 159 8.40 -7.90 3.81
N SER A 160 8.99 -7.83 5.01
CA SER A 160 9.63 -9.00 5.65
C SER A 160 8.66 -10.15 5.93
N LEU A 161 7.37 -9.90 6.22
CA LEU A 161 6.37 -10.96 6.34
C LEU A 161 6.24 -11.74 5.04
N LEU A 162 6.12 -11.03 3.92
CA LEU A 162 5.93 -11.65 2.61
C LEU A 162 7.19 -12.41 2.15
N GLU A 163 8.36 -11.82 2.36
CA GLU A 163 9.66 -12.42 1.99
C GLU A 163 9.95 -13.70 2.80
N THR A 164 9.83 -13.65 4.13
CA THR A 164 10.13 -14.80 4.99
C THR A 164 9.16 -15.95 4.78
N SER A 165 7.91 -15.63 4.42
CA SER A 165 6.87 -16.63 4.12
C SER A 165 6.90 -17.10 2.67
N SER A 166 7.74 -16.51 1.81
CA SER A 166 7.73 -16.74 0.35
C SER A 166 6.33 -16.58 -0.24
N LEU A 167 5.59 -15.58 0.24
CA LEU A 167 4.21 -15.35 -0.17
C LEU A 167 4.16 -14.50 -1.44
N TYR A 168 3.57 -15.04 -2.49
CA TYR A 168 3.37 -14.43 -3.80
C TYR A 168 1.92 -14.57 -4.25
N PHE A 169 1.48 -13.67 -5.12
CA PHE A 169 0.20 -13.83 -5.81
C PHE A 169 0.23 -15.02 -6.76
N SER A 170 -0.87 -15.75 -6.85
CA SER A 170 -1.01 -16.75 -7.90
C SER A 170 -1.11 -16.05 -9.27
N LYS A 171 -0.62 -16.69 -10.33
CA LYS A 171 -0.72 -16.19 -11.71
C LYS A 171 -2.05 -16.59 -12.38
N THR A 172 -3.06 -16.89 -11.57
CA THR A 172 -4.42 -17.13 -12.06
C THR A 172 -5.10 -15.80 -12.34
N SER A 173 -6.10 -15.79 -13.20
CA SER A 173 -6.88 -14.59 -13.55
C SER A 173 -8.08 -14.34 -12.64
N LEU A 174 -8.29 -15.18 -11.61
CA LEU A 174 -9.46 -15.11 -10.73
C LEU A 174 -9.04 -15.35 -9.28
N PHE A 175 -9.52 -14.49 -8.38
CA PHE A 175 -9.38 -14.61 -6.92
C PHE A 175 -7.94 -14.63 -6.37
N GLU A 176 -6.96 -14.13 -7.13
CA GLU A 176 -5.56 -14.05 -6.69
C GLU A 176 -5.40 -13.17 -5.46
N ASP A 177 -6.21 -12.12 -5.34
CA ASP A 177 -6.24 -11.20 -4.20
C ASP A 177 -6.75 -11.89 -2.93
N GLU A 178 -7.88 -12.57 -3.04
CA GLU A 178 -8.49 -13.28 -1.91
C GLU A 178 -7.57 -14.37 -1.36
N GLU A 179 -6.94 -15.13 -2.26
CA GLU A 179 -5.96 -16.15 -1.88
C GLU A 179 -4.75 -15.54 -1.18
N PHE A 180 -4.20 -14.47 -1.74
CA PHE A 180 -3.03 -13.78 -1.19
C PHE A 180 -3.32 -13.22 0.20
N ILE A 181 -4.43 -12.49 0.35
CA ILE A 181 -4.81 -11.86 1.61
C ILE A 181 -5.11 -12.90 2.68
N ALA A 182 -5.84 -13.96 2.35
CA ALA A 182 -6.15 -15.03 3.30
C ALA A 182 -4.86 -15.66 3.85
N LYS A 183 -3.88 -15.93 2.99
CA LYS A 183 -2.56 -16.45 3.39
C LYS A 183 -1.79 -15.42 4.23
N ALA A 184 -1.77 -14.16 3.81
CA ALA A 184 -1.09 -13.09 4.55
C ALA A 184 -1.65 -12.94 5.96
N TYR A 185 -2.97 -12.92 6.12
CA TYR A 185 -3.60 -12.87 7.43
C TYR A 185 -3.28 -14.09 8.29
N PHE A 186 -3.31 -15.29 7.72
CA PHE A 186 -2.98 -16.51 8.46
C PHE A 186 -1.54 -16.50 9.00
N LEU A 187 -0.62 -15.87 8.28
CA LEU A 187 0.80 -15.78 8.64
C LEU A 187 1.11 -14.60 9.58
N SER A 188 0.25 -13.59 9.63
CA SER A 188 0.45 -12.36 10.42
C SER A 188 0.28 -12.60 11.91
N LEU A 189 1.26 -12.14 12.69
CA LEU A 189 1.26 -12.20 14.15
C LEU A 189 0.68 -10.94 14.78
N ILE A 190 0.83 -9.78 14.12
CA ILE A 190 0.33 -8.48 14.59
C ILE A 190 -0.44 -7.83 13.45
N HIS A 191 -1.73 -7.58 13.69
CA HIS A 191 -2.62 -6.97 12.73
C HIS A 191 -3.32 -5.76 13.33
N ILE A 192 -3.31 -4.65 12.61
CA ILE A 192 -4.05 -3.44 12.95
C ILE A 192 -5.06 -3.16 11.84
N SER A 193 -6.29 -2.91 12.22
CA SER A 193 -7.36 -2.52 11.32
C SER A 193 -7.96 -1.20 11.78
N GLU A 194 -8.15 -0.28 10.86
CA GLU A 194 -8.98 0.88 11.11
C GLU A 194 -10.44 0.42 11.23
N PRO A 195 -11.17 0.78 12.32
CA PRO A 195 -12.57 0.44 12.39
C PRO A 195 -13.30 1.12 11.23
N THR A 196 -14.05 0.34 10.48
CA THR A 196 -15.05 0.90 9.58
C THR A 196 -15.96 1.79 10.40
N ARG A 197 -16.07 3.09 10.06
CA ARG A 197 -17.05 3.97 10.70
C ARG A 197 -18.40 3.27 10.65
N PRO A 198 -19.14 3.15 11.79
CA PRO A 198 -20.51 2.71 11.71
C PRO A 198 -21.23 3.62 10.74
N GLU A 199 -21.92 3.05 9.77
CA GLU A 199 -22.87 3.79 8.94
C GLU A 199 -23.79 4.55 9.89
N PRO A 200 -24.06 5.86 9.68
CA PRO A 200 -25.07 6.55 10.45
C PRO A 200 -26.39 5.82 10.24
N ILE A 201 -26.94 5.28 11.32
CA ILE A 201 -28.27 4.68 11.33
C ILE A 201 -29.23 5.81 10.95
N SER A 202 -29.78 5.71 9.75
CA SER A 202 -30.81 6.61 9.22
C SER A 202 -32.14 6.41 9.95
#